data_898715f8b75e85c2b6135a156c66e72a
#
_entry.id   898715f8b75e85c2b6135a156c66e72a
#
_cell.length_a   1.000
_cell.length_b   1.000
_cell.length_c   1.000
_cell.angle_alpha   90.00
_cell.angle_beta   90.00
_cell.angle_gamma   90.00
#
_symmetry.space_group_name_H-M   'P 1'
#
loop_
_entity.id
_entity.type
_entity.pdbx_description
1 polymer ?
#
loop_
_entity_poly.entity_id
_entity_poly.type
_entity_poly.pdbx_seq_one_letter_code
_entity_poly.pdbx_strand_id
1 'polypeptide(L)'
;MNGRAWNWMIRVLLLILLVATALTSPAQDSAGDIRPGPYQVAWQDLEFGVILHFSTNTFLDREWGDGTASPAVFNPTQFDPDQWMKAIRDSGAKYVVLVAKHHDGFCLWPTEQTNYSVKSSPWKDGKGDVVGDVARAARKYGLKFGVYLSPWDRHEPRYKDSAEYDKYYNAELEELAQNYGNLVEFWLDGAGSAGHVYDFRKIIETLRTYQPNTVVFADTGLFEYGDARWVGNEAGIVDYENWNVIDRHGYRRWRPVEADTPLRKLHWFWHPNDEASLKSLDTLLDTYDKTVGRGAQFMLGVAPDNRGLLPDSDVKRLEEFGAALRKRSESNLVLHRDRASVGFEAALDGDPDTFWSAPAGSHHAEVEVNFEKPVTFDHALTMEWIDDGQHIQKYAIEIWNESDKAWKRIAEGQAIGHKKIDQFPPVTARRVRLNILSSTSEAQIREFQLFDWSQRNSR
;
A
#
# COMPACT_ATOMS: atom_id res chain seq x y z
N MET A 1 -9.83 -63.64 44.78
CA MET A 1 -8.88 -63.09 43.80
C MET A 1 -9.64 -62.08 42.96
N ASN A 2 -9.34 -60.89 43.21
CA ASN A 2 -9.01 -59.73 42.47
C ASN A 2 -10.15 -58.73 42.14
N GLY A 3 -10.69 -58.14 43.18
CA GLY A 3 -11.51 -56.90 43.03
C GLY A 3 -10.71 -55.60 43.09
N ARG A 4 -9.36 -55.63 43.20
CA ARG A 4 -8.50 -54.44 43.33
C ARG A 4 -7.89 -53.92 42.02
N ALA A 5 -7.79 -54.74 41.00
CA ALA A 5 -7.19 -54.35 39.70
C ALA A 5 -8.18 -53.58 38.80
N TRP A 6 -9.49 -53.81 38.93
CA TRP A 6 -10.49 -53.12 38.09
C TRP A 6 -10.75 -51.67 38.53
N ASN A 7 -10.63 -51.37 39.80
CA ASN A 7 -10.83 -49.99 40.30
C ASN A 7 -9.65 -49.07 39.97
N TRP A 8 -8.46 -49.64 39.67
CA TRP A 8 -7.29 -48.81 39.30
C TRP A 8 -7.33 -48.45 37.82
N MET A 9 -7.77 -49.35 36.96
CA MET A 9 -7.96 -49.08 35.51
C MET A 9 -9.07 -48.06 35.25
N ILE A 10 -10.16 -48.08 36.00
CA ILE A 10 -11.26 -47.10 35.84
C ILE A 10 -10.82 -45.69 36.31
N ARG A 11 -9.98 -45.62 37.37
CA ARG A 11 -9.44 -44.33 37.83
C ARG A 11 -8.38 -43.75 36.91
N VAL A 12 -7.58 -44.55 36.25
CA VAL A 12 -6.59 -44.09 35.25
C VAL A 12 -7.28 -43.70 33.94
N LEU A 13 -8.33 -44.41 33.50
CA LEU A 13 -9.13 -44.05 32.33
C LEU A 13 -9.95 -42.75 32.56
N LEU A 14 -10.45 -42.52 33.77
CA LEU A 14 -11.13 -41.25 34.10
C LEU A 14 -10.17 -40.07 34.24
N LEU A 15 -8.93 -40.26 34.66
CA LEU A 15 -7.90 -39.21 34.67
C LEU A 15 -7.36 -38.93 33.26
N ILE A 16 -7.31 -39.90 32.37
CA ILE A 16 -6.91 -39.69 30.98
C ILE A 16 -8.02 -39.02 30.18
N LEU A 17 -9.31 -39.27 30.49
CA LEU A 17 -10.41 -38.55 29.87
C LEU A 17 -10.55 -37.10 30.38
N LEU A 18 -10.16 -36.79 31.62
CA LEU A 18 -10.19 -35.43 32.17
C LEU A 18 -8.99 -34.57 31.71
N VAL A 19 -7.89 -35.18 31.29
CA VAL A 19 -6.72 -34.50 30.70
C VAL A 19 -6.91 -34.29 29.18
N ALA A 20 -7.69 -35.16 28.50
CA ALA A 20 -7.96 -35.05 27.07
C ALA A 20 -9.04 -33.97 26.72
N THR A 21 -9.83 -33.53 27.68
CA THR A 21 -10.82 -32.44 27.46
C THR A 21 -10.32 -31.05 27.81
N ALA A 22 -9.07 -30.93 28.32
CA ALA A 22 -8.47 -29.62 28.63
C ALA A 22 -7.49 -29.10 27.54
N LEU A 23 -7.38 -29.78 26.41
CA LEU A 23 -6.41 -29.45 25.36
C LEU A 23 -7.02 -29.11 24.00
N THR A 24 -8.32 -28.82 23.91
CA THR A 24 -8.89 -28.32 22.66
C THR A 24 -9.96 -27.27 22.94
N SER A 25 -9.56 -26.14 23.44
CA SER A 25 -10.13 -24.87 22.99
C SER A 25 -9.03 -24.21 22.18
N PRO A 26 -9.10 -24.19 20.84
CA PRO A 26 -8.40 -23.11 20.15
C PRO A 26 -9.03 -21.86 20.75
N ALA A 27 -8.22 -20.99 21.32
CA ALA A 27 -8.61 -19.62 21.55
C ALA A 27 -9.10 -19.15 20.17
N GLN A 28 -10.40 -18.96 20.08
CA GLN A 28 -11.04 -18.32 18.95
C GLN A 28 -10.65 -16.86 19.13
N ASP A 29 -9.41 -16.51 18.72
CA ASP A 29 -9.06 -15.09 18.51
C ASP A 29 -10.08 -14.57 17.54
N SER A 30 -11.01 -13.78 18.08
CA SER A 30 -12.01 -13.13 17.25
C SER A 30 -11.27 -12.24 16.25
N ALA A 31 -11.70 -12.22 14.99
CA ALA A 31 -11.12 -11.35 13.96
C ALA A 31 -11.11 -9.87 14.40
N GLY A 32 -11.91 -9.52 15.42
CA GLY A 32 -12.02 -8.20 15.99
C GLY A 32 -10.86 -7.72 16.87
N ASP A 33 -9.94 -8.59 17.27
CA ASP A 33 -8.84 -8.20 18.16
C ASP A 33 -7.55 -7.82 17.40
N ILE A 34 -7.54 -7.96 16.07
CA ILE A 34 -6.36 -7.64 15.24
C ILE A 34 -6.44 -6.19 14.79
N ARG A 35 -5.48 -5.38 15.26
CA ARG A 35 -5.40 -3.95 14.98
C ARG A 35 -4.09 -3.59 14.27
N PRO A 36 -4.07 -2.51 13.46
CA PRO A 36 -2.83 -1.95 12.92
C PRO A 36 -1.95 -1.36 14.01
N GLY A 37 -0.64 -1.32 13.76
CA GLY A 37 0.23 -0.39 14.46
C GLY A 37 -0.03 1.06 13.97
N PRO A 38 0.19 2.08 14.83
CA PRO A 38 -0.04 3.48 14.42
C PRO A 38 0.75 3.88 13.17
N TYR A 39 1.94 3.31 12.96
CA TYR A 39 2.75 3.56 11.77
C TYR A 39 2.13 2.94 10.50
N GLN A 40 1.39 1.83 10.63
CA GLN A 40 0.66 1.20 9.51
C GLN A 40 -0.56 2.03 9.12
N VAL A 41 -1.31 2.59 10.09
CA VAL A 41 -2.41 3.53 9.81
C VAL A 41 -1.87 4.76 9.09
N ALA A 42 -0.84 5.39 9.66
CA ALA A 42 -0.22 6.58 9.06
C ALA A 42 0.33 6.34 7.65
N TRP A 43 0.77 5.11 7.34
CA TRP A 43 1.19 4.72 5.99
C TRP A 43 -0.02 4.49 5.08
N GLN A 44 -1.08 3.80 5.55
CA GLN A 44 -2.31 3.62 4.77
C GLN A 44 -2.98 4.96 4.43
N ASP A 45 -2.91 5.96 5.30
CA ASP A 45 -3.41 7.32 5.06
C ASP A 45 -2.65 8.08 3.94
N LEU A 46 -1.48 7.60 3.54
CA LEU A 46 -0.77 8.15 2.38
C LEU A 46 -1.39 7.72 1.05
N GLU A 47 -2.02 6.55 0.99
CA GLU A 47 -2.78 5.97 -0.14
C GLU A 47 -2.00 5.80 -1.44
N PHE A 48 -1.21 6.79 -1.84
CA PHE A 48 -0.52 6.82 -3.13
C PHE A 48 0.93 7.25 -2.99
N GLY A 49 1.84 6.40 -3.46
CA GLY A 49 3.27 6.62 -3.57
C GLY A 49 3.81 6.37 -4.97
N VAL A 50 5.05 6.77 -5.18
CA VAL A 50 5.81 6.52 -6.41
C VAL A 50 7.08 5.76 -6.10
N ILE A 51 7.38 4.72 -6.87
CA ILE A 51 8.68 4.03 -6.84
C ILE A 51 9.52 4.43 -8.03
N LEU A 52 10.77 4.84 -7.77
CA LEU A 52 11.70 5.33 -8.77
C LEU A 52 12.76 4.28 -9.10
N HIS A 53 12.79 3.87 -10.38
CA HIS A 53 13.82 2.98 -10.93
C HIS A 53 14.82 3.77 -11.75
N PHE A 54 16.04 3.87 -11.24
CA PHE A 54 17.13 4.59 -11.90
C PHE A 54 18.47 3.96 -11.51
N SER A 55 19.18 3.31 -12.42
CA SER A 55 20.48 2.68 -12.16
C SER A 55 21.27 2.48 -13.44
N THR A 56 22.30 1.64 -13.43
CA THR A 56 23.03 1.20 -14.62
C THR A 56 22.10 0.62 -15.68
N ASN A 57 20.98 0.02 -15.29
CA ASN A 57 19.96 -0.54 -16.19
C ASN A 57 19.36 0.52 -17.12
N THR A 58 19.12 1.74 -16.62
CA THR A 58 18.66 2.89 -17.43
C THR A 58 19.59 3.20 -18.60
N PHE A 59 20.91 3.09 -18.38
CA PHE A 59 21.93 3.41 -19.40
C PHE A 59 22.18 2.26 -20.37
N LEU A 60 21.79 1.04 -20.00
CA LEU A 60 21.98 -0.18 -20.77
C LEU A 60 20.71 -0.67 -21.47
N ASP A 61 19.61 0.08 -21.35
CA ASP A 61 18.33 -0.31 -21.95
C ASP A 61 17.87 -1.71 -21.48
N ARG A 62 17.81 -1.92 -20.14
CA ARG A 62 17.52 -3.23 -19.53
C ARG A 62 16.58 -3.09 -18.34
N GLU A 63 15.66 -4.04 -18.21
CA GLU A 63 14.87 -4.19 -16.98
C GLU A 63 15.68 -4.88 -15.87
N TRP A 64 16.44 -5.91 -16.20
CA TRP A 64 17.26 -6.67 -15.25
C TRP A 64 18.72 -6.72 -15.70
N GLY A 65 19.59 -6.06 -14.96
CA GLY A 65 21.04 -6.20 -15.11
C GLY A 65 21.53 -7.56 -14.61
N ASP A 66 22.68 -8.00 -15.13
CA ASP A 66 23.31 -9.28 -14.77
C ASP A 66 24.40 -9.14 -13.70
N GLY A 67 24.64 -7.93 -13.18
CA GLY A 67 25.68 -7.63 -12.20
C GLY A 67 27.08 -7.46 -12.79
N THR A 68 27.23 -7.44 -14.12
CA THR A 68 28.54 -7.32 -14.80
C THR A 68 28.81 -5.96 -15.42
N ALA A 69 27.82 -5.04 -15.36
CA ALA A 69 27.96 -3.70 -15.90
C ALA A 69 29.14 -2.94 -15.25
N SER A 70 29.93 -2.20 -16.05
CA SER A 70 30.90 -1.29 -15.45
C SER A 70 30.20 -0.14 -14.73
N PRO A 71 30.59 0.25 -13.50
CA PRO A 71 30.13 1.48 -12.86
C PRO A 71 30.26 2.73 -13.73
N ALA A 72 31.18 2.72 -14.69
CA ALA A 72 31.40 3.83 -15.60
C ALA A 72 30.23 4.15 -16.53
N VAL A 73 29.27 3.22 -16.72
CA VAL A 73 28.08 3.48 -17.52
C VAL A 73 27.09 4.43 -16.81
N PHE A 74 27.14 4.49 -15.47
CA PHE A 74 26.30 5.39 -14.71
C PHE A 74 26.87 6.82 -14.73
N ASN A 75 26.37 7.64 -15.64
CA ASN A 75 26.83 9.03 -15.81
C ASN A 75 25.70 9.96 -16.29
N PRO A 76 24.66 10.24 -15.49
CA PRO A 76 23.61 11.17 -15.86
C PRO A 76 24.16 12.59 -16.04
N THR A 77 23.80 13.25 -17.15
CA THR A 77 24.32 14.56 -17.51
C THR A 77 23.53 15.75 -16.99
N GLN A 78 22.27 15.50 -16.58
CA GLN A 78 21.30 16.54 -16.14
C GLN A 78 20.51 16.08 -14.90
N PHE A 79 21.13 15.28 -14.03
CA PHE A 79 20.48 14.74 -12.84
C PHE A 79 19.83 15.85 -12.00
N ASP A 80 18.49 15.82 -11.92
CA ASP A 80 17.68 16.82 -11.23
C ASP A 80 16.56 16.16 -10.38
N PRO A 81 16.85 15.80 -9.13
CA PRO A 81 15.86 15.22 -8.23
C PRO A 81 14.75 16.22 -7.84
N ASP A 82 14.96 17.53 -7.97
CA ASP A 82 13.91 18.52 -7.76
C ASP A 82 12.81 18.43 -8.83
N GLN A 83 13.18 18.22 -10.09
CA GLN A 83 12.23 17.99 -11.18
C GLN A 83 11.42 16.70 -10.92
N TRP A 84 12.05 15.63 -10.44
CA TRP A 84 11.34 14.39 -10.09
C TRP A 84 10.32 14.64 -8.99
N MET A 85 10.75 15.21 -7.87
CA MET A 85 9.89 15.41 -6.70
C MET A 85 8.76 16.39 -6.97
N LYS A 86 8.99 17.41 -7.82
CA LYS A 86 7.93 18.31 -8.24
C LYS A 86 6.84 17.54 -9.00
N ALA A 87 7.20 16.75 -10.00
CA ALA A 87 6.24 15.97 -10.79
C ALA A 87 5.48 14.93 -9.93
N ILE A 88 6.20 14.25 -9.02
CA ILE A 88 5.62 13.28 -8.09
C ILE A 88 4.63 13.95 -7.14
N ARG A 89 4.97 15.07 -6.51
CA ARG A 89 4.05 15.84 -5.68
C ARG A 89 2.81 16.28 -6.47
N ASP A 90 3.00 16.79 -7.67
CA ASP A 90 1.94 17.35 -8.51
C ASP A 90 0.99 16.24 -9.03
N SER A 91 1.45 14.98 -9.07
CA SER A 91 0.60 13.80 -9.32
C SER A 91 -0.38 13.47 -8.18
N GLY A 92 -0.17 14.05 -6.99
CA GLY A 92 -0.95 13.77 -5.78
C GLY A 92 -0.33 12.71 -4.87
N ALA A 93 0.80 12.10 -5.25
CA ALA A 93 1.53 11.18 -4.40
C ALA A 93 2.00 11.85 -3.10
N LYS A 94 2.06 11.07 -2.02
CA LYS A 94 2.43 11.54 -0.69
C LYS A 94 3.83 11.11 -0.27
N TYR A 95 4.37 10.10 -0.94
CA TYR A 95 5.68 9.57 -0.65
C TYR A 95 6.36 9.03 -1.91
N VAL A 96 7.66 8.83 -1.81
CA VAL A 96 8.48 8.25 -2.86
C VAL A 96 9.40 7.19 -2.27
N VAL A 97 9.51 6.05 -2.95
CA VAL A 97 10.48 5.00 -2.68
C VAL A 97 11.54 5.02 -3.78
N LEU A 98 12.81 5.15 -3.41
CA LEU A 98 13.90 5.04 -4.38
C LEU A 98 14.48 3.64 -4.36
N VAL A 99 14.62 3.03 -5.53
CA VAL A 99 15.40 1.80 -5.72
C VAL A 99 16.88 2.14 -5.52
N ALA A 100 17.35 1.99 -4.27
CA ALA A 100 18.74 2.30 -3.90
C ALA A 100 19.72 1.26 -4.45
N LYS A 101 19.30 -0.01 -4.52
CA LYS A 101 20.02 -1.12 -5.17
C LYS A 101 19.02 -2.08 -5.78
N HIS A 102 19.07 -2.28 -7.10
CA HIS A 102 18.29 -3.30 -7.80
C HIS A 102 19.04 -4.65 -7.82
N HIS A 103 18.47 -5.67 -8.45
CA HIS A 103 19.01 -7.04 -8.50
C HIS A 103 20.41 -7.17 -9.14
N ASP A 104 20.84 -6.17 -9.90
CA ASP A 104 22.19 -6.12 -10.48
C ASP A 104 23.28 -5.77 -9.46
N GLY A 105 22.89 -5.32 -8.25
CA GLY A 105 23.80 -5.03 -7.14
C GLY A 105 24.43 -3.64 -7.17
N PHE A 106 24.12 -2.78 -8.18
CA PHE A 106 24.70 -1.43 -8.25
C PHE A 106 24.06 -0.49 -7.21
N CYS A 107 24.89 0.04 -6.31
CA CYS A 107 24.45 0.89 -5.22
C CYS A 107 24.43 2.37 -5.62
N LEU A 108 23.29 3.04 -5.43
CA LEU A 108 23.10 4.46 -5.73
C LEU A 108 23.60 5.41 -4.63
N TRP A 109 24.24 4.89 -3.59
CA TRP A 109 24.90 5.65 -2.53
C TRP A 109 26.39 5.23 -2.41
N PRO A 110 27.25 6.06 -1.82
CA PRO A 110 28.68 5.77 -1.68
C PRO A 110 28.94 4.76 -0.54
N THR A 111 28.35 3.56 -0.66
CA THR A 111 28.47 2.49 0.34
C THR A 111 29.92 2.12 0.65
N GLU A 112 30.21 1.74 1.89
CA GLU A 112 31.51 1.19 2.29
C GLU A 112 31.61 -0.33 2.03
N GLN A 113 30.49 -0.99 1.66
CA GLN A 113 30.44 -2.45 1.55
C GLN A 113 30.97 -2.98 0.22
N THR A 114 30.85 -2.20 -0.85
CA THR A 114 31.30 -2.57 -2.20
C THR A 114 31.82 -1.38 -3.00
N ASN A 115 32.65 -1.66 -4.01
CA ASN A 115 33.00 -0.68 -5.02
C ASN A 115 32.01 -0.62 -6.19
N TYR A 116 31.04 -1.54 -6.25
CA TYR A 116 30.00 -1.54 -7.29
C TYR A 116 28.90 -0.53 -6.95
N SER A 117 29.27 0.74 -7.04
CA SER A 117 28.43 1.86 -6.61
C SER A 117 28.78 3.15 -7.34
N VAL A 118 27.98 4.19 -7.09
CA VAL A 118 28.19 5.55 -7.62
C VAL A 118 29.59 6.10 -7.34
N LYS A 119 30.27 5.66 -6.26
CA LYS A 119 31.64 6.11 -5.97
C LYS A 119 32.69 5.64 -6.97
N SER A 120 32.40 4.60 -7.76
CA SER A 120 33.24 4.10 -8.84
C SER A 120 32.78 4.58 -10.23
N SER A 121 31.74 5.39 -10.31
CA SER A 121 31.25 5.99 -11.53
C SER A 121 31.96 7.32 -11.84
N PRO A 122 32.02 7.78 -13.12
CA PRO A 122 32.53 9.11 -13.45
C PRO A 122 31.58 10.23 -12.99
N TRP A 123 30.34 9.92 -12.64
CA TRP A 123 29.36 10.91 -12.21
C TRP A 123 29.82 11.63 -10.95
N LYS A 124 29.86 12.98 -11.01
CA LYS A 124 30.36 13.85 -9.93
C LYS A 124 31.75 13.45 -9.42
N ASP A 125 32.62 12.92 -10.29
CA ASP A 125 33.98 12.42 -9.96
C ASP A 125 33.96 11.37 -8.82
N GLY A 126 32.97 10.48 -8.81
CA GLY A 126 32.79 9.46 -7.77
C GLY A 126 32.31 9.98 -6.41
N LYS A 127 31.91 11.26 -6.32
CA LYS A 127 31.40 11.90 -5.08
C LYS A 127 29.89 12.03 -5.03
N GLY A 128 29.19 11.38 -5.95
CA GLY A 128 27.73 11.41 -6.02
C GLY A 128 27.09 10.55 -4.95
N ASP A 129 25.89 10.97 -4.53
CA ASP A 129 24.99 10.24 -3.64
C ASP A 129 23.55 10.48 -4.10
N VAL A 130 23.03 9.58 -4.94
CA VAL A 130 21.67 9.69 -5.48
C VAL A 130 20.64 9.56 -4.38
N VAL A 131 20.85 8.63 -3.44
CA VAL A 131 19.91 8.41 -2.31
C VAL A 131 19.81 9.67 -1.46
N GLY A 132 20.94 10.28 -1.11
CA GLY A 132 20.98 11.51 -0.34
C GLY A 132 20.37 12.70 -1.07
N ASP A 133 20.62 12.84 -2.37
CA ASP A 133 20.06 13.92 -3.20
C ASP A 133 18.54 13.78 -3.31
N VAL A 134 18.03 12.59 -3.57
CA VAL A 134 16.58 12.31 -3.66
C VAL A 134 15.90 12.48 -2.29
N ALA A 135 16.49 11.98 -1.20
CA ALA A 135 15.96 12.16 0.15
C ALA A 135 15.84 13.63 0.55
N ARG A 136 16.79 14.47 0.16
CA ARG A 136 16.73 15.93 0.39
C ARG A 136 15.63 16.59 -0.43
N ALA A 137 15.53 16.23 -1.71
CA ALA A 137 14.50 16.74 -2.60
C ALA A 137 13.10 16.32 -2.11
N ALA A 138 12.89 15.06 -1.72
CA ALA A 138 11.62 14.60 -1.18
C ALA A 138 11.16 15.47 0.01
N ARG A 139 12.03 15.70 0.98
CA ARG A 139 11.74 16.57 2.13
C ARG A 139 11.43 18.02 1.72
N LYS A 140 12.17 18.57 0.75
CA LYS A 140 11.94 19.93 0.22
C LYS A 140 10.55 20.09 -0.40
N TYR A 141 10.05 19.04 -1.04
CA TYR A 141 8.72 19.04 -1.68
C TYR A 141 7.60 18.49 -0.78
N GLY A 142 7.89 18.19 0.50
CA GLY A 142 6.89 17.70 1.46
C GLY A 142 6.48 16.24 1.25
N LEU A 143 7.27 15.48 0.48
CA LEU A 143 7.07 14.05 0.30
C LEU A 143 7.79 13.25 1.39
N LYS A 144 7.16 12.19 1.89
CA LYS A 144 7.87 11.21 2.71
C LYS A 144 8.80 10.38 1.83
N PHE A 145 9.89 9.88 2.41
CA PHE A 145 10.91 9.15 1.67
C PHE A 145 11.01 7.71 2.17
N GLY A 146 11.11 6.77 1.27
CA GLY A 146 11.40 5.36 1.49
C GLY A 146 12.50 4.87 0.58
N VAL A 147 13.01 3.68 0.85
CA VAL A 147 14.05 3.03 0.05
C VAL A 147 13.68 1.59 -0.28
N TYR A 148 14.13 1.15 -1.43
CA TYR A 148 14.11 -0.25 -1.86
C TYR A 148 15.55 -0.76 -1.86
N LEU A 149 15.80 -1.89 -1.24
CA LEU A 149 17.07 -2.59 -1.25
C LEU A 149 16.85 -4.05 -1.67
N SER A 150 17.22 -4.41 -2.90
CA SER A 150 17.09 -5.79 -3.37
C SER A 150 17.83 -6.76 -2.48
N PRO A 151 17.17 -7.78 -1.91
CA PRO A 151 17.88 -8.88 -1.25
C PRO A 151 18.65 -9.75 -2.24
N TRP A 152 18.14 -9.93 -3.46
CA TRP A 152 18.87 -10.62 -4.51
C TRP A 152 19.97 -9.74 -5.08
N ASP A 153 21.20 -10.25 -5.12
CA ASP A 153 22.38 -9.53 -5.63
C ASP A 153 23.13 -10.40 -6.61
N ARG A 154 23.13 -9.98 -7.87
CA ARG A 154 23.76 -10.71 -8.97
C ARG A 154 25.24 -10.36 -9.14
N HIS A 155 25.70 -9.29 -8.51
CA HIS A 155 27.10 -8.85 -8.55
C HIS A 155 27.93 -9.43 -7.41
N GLU A 156 27.37 -9.47 -6.18
CA GLU A 156 28.11 -9.80 -4.97
C GLU A 156 28.46 -11.29 -4.87
N PRO A 157 29.75 -11.68 -4.89
CA PRO A 157 30.13 -13.09 -4.84
C PRO A 157 29.71 -13.80 -3.56
N ARG A 158 29.58 -13.07 -2.42
CA ARG A 158 29.11 -13.63 -1.12
C ARG A 158 27.67 -14.12 -1.17
N TYR A 159 26.88 -13.72 -2.18
CA TYR A 159 25.51 -14.20 -2.35
C TYR A 159 25.40 -15.74 -2.41
N LYS A 160 26.49 -16.43 -2.74
CA LYS A 160 26.54 -17.90 -2.75
C LYS A 160 26.60 -18.53 -1.36
N ASP A 161 26.93 -17.76 -0.32
CA ASP A 161 27.01 -18.14 1.08
C ASP A 161 26.06 -17.26 1.89
N SER A 162 24.93 -17.82 2.34
CA SER A 162 23.89 -17.06 3.05
C SER A 162 24.43 -16.33 4.28
N ALA A 163 25.31 -16.98 5.08
CA ALA A 163 25.80 -16.35 6.31
C ALA A 163 26.75 -15.16 6.06
N GLU A 164 27.60 -15.26 5.01
CA GLU A 164 28.46 -14.14 4.63
C GLU A 164 27.68 -13.03 3.91
N TYR A 165 26.67 -13.41 3.12
CA TYR A 165 25.81 -12.44 2.46
C TYR A 165 24.91 -11.70 3.46
N ASP A 166 24.35 -12.37 4.47
CA ASP A 166 23.55 -11.73 5.51
C ASP A 166 24.32 -10.62 6.24
N LYS A 167 25.62 -10.82 6.51
CA LYS A 167 26.49 -9.78 7.10
C LYS A 167 26.61 -8.57 6.17
N TYR A 168 26.88 -8.83 4.91
CA TYR A 168 27.02 -7.81 3.87
C TYR A 168 25.72 -7.04 3.67
N TYR A 169 24.62 -7.76 3.47
CA TYR A 169 23.31 -7.15 3.23
C TYR A 169 22.82 -6.33 4.44
N ASN A 170 23.01 -6.84 5.66
CA ASN A 170 22.67 -6.08 6.86
C ASN A 170 23.53 -4.82 7.01
N ALA A 171 24.79 -4.83 6.61
CA ALA A 171 25.62 -3.63 6.67
C ALA A 171 25.15 -2.56 5.66
N GLU A 172 24.76 -2.94 4.43
CA GLU A 172 24.13 -2.03 3.47
C GLU A 172 22.81 -1.46 3.99
N LEU A 173 21.98 -2.32 4.57
CA LEU A 173 20.70 -1.94 5.16
C LEU A 173 20.89 -0.96 6.32
N GLU A 174 21.89 -1.18 7.17
CA GLU A 174 22.22 -0.30 8.29
C GLU A 174 22.67 1.09 7.79
N GLU A 175 23.52 1.16 6.76
CA GLU A 175 23.90 2.43 6.13
C GLU A 175 22.68 3.22 5.65
N LEU A 176 21.75 2.56 4.95
CA LEU A 176 20.53 3.22 4.45
C LEU A 176 19.59 3.63 5.58
N ALA A 177 19.45 2.80 6.60
CA ALA A 177 18.56 3.08 7.73
C ALA A 177 19.06 4.24 8.62
N GLN A 178 20.38 4.48 8.69
CA GLN A 178 20.95 5.52 9.55
C GLN A 178 21.13 6.86 8.85
N ASN A 179 21.49 6.88 7.56
CA ASN A 179 22.10 8.07 6.96
C ASN A 179 21.11 8.99 6.23
N TYR A 180 19.89 8.53 5.94
CA TYR A 180 18.96 9.26 5.07
C TYR A 180 17.71 9.80 5.76
N GLY A 181 17.70 9.82 7.09
CA GLY A 181 16.62 10.33 7.93
C GLY A 181 15.49 9.32 8.10
N ASN A 182 14.30 9.80 8.47
CA ASN A 182 13.15 8.92 8.68
C ASN A 182 12.68 8.34 7.35
N LEU A 183 12.56 7.02 7.30
CA LEU A 183 12.03 6.27 6.17
C LEU A 183 10.57 5.89 6.44
N VAL A 184 9.70 6.20 5.49
CA VAL A 184 8.28 5.83 5.58
C VAL A 184 8.07 4.36 5.27
N GLU A 185 8.88 3.84 4.35
CA GLU A 185 8.81 2.48 3.87
C GLU A 185 10.20 1.95 3.54
N PHE A 186 10.41 0.66 3.81
CA PHE A 186 11.57 -0.08 3.40
C PHE A 186 11.13 -1.29 2.57
N TRP A 187 11.49 -1.31 1.30
CA TRP A 187 10.99 -2.25 0.30
C TRP A 187 11.99 -3.39 0.08
N LEU A 188 11.57 -4.62 0.39
CA LEU A 188 12.33 -5.85 0.20
C LEU A 188 11.68 -6.67 -0.92
N ASP A 189 12.26 -6.60 -2.12
CA ASP A 189 11.79 -7.37 -3.27
C ASP A 189 12.29 -8.81 -3.20
N GLY A 190 11.37 -9.75 -3.19
CA GLY A 190 11.68 -11.18 -3.16
C GLY A 190 12.01 -11.78 -4.52
N ALA A 191 11.92 -11.04 -5.63
CA ALA A 191 12.21 -11.57 -6.96
C ALA A 191 13.63 -12.12 -7.06
N GLY A 192 13.78 -13.27 -7.72
CA GLY A 192 15.06 -13.95 -7.90
C GLY A 192 15.66 -14.61 -6.66
N SER A 193 15.02 -14.48 -5.49
CA SER A 193 15.52 -15.01 -4.22
C SER A 193 15.16 -16.49 -3.97
N ALA A 194 14.52 -17.15 -4.91
CA ALA A 194 14.10 -18.55 -4.72
C ALA A 194 15.29 -19.47 -4.40
N GLY A 195 15.22 -20.14 -3.26
CA GLY A 195 16.26 -21.05 -2.78
C GLY A 195 17.40 -20.40 -1.99
N HIS A 196 17.45 -19.06 -1.88
CA HIS A 196 18.35 -18.37 -0.95
C HIS A 196 17.72 -18.29 0.45
N VAL A 197 18.51 -18.44 1.49
CA VAL A 197 18.07 -18.34 2.89
C VAL A 197 18.65 -17.06 3.46
N TYR A 198 17.78 -16.15 3.92
CA TYR A 198 18.16 -14.91 4.58
C TYR A 198 17.88 -14.98 6.08
N ASP A 199 18.68 -14.31 6.89
CA ASP A 199 18.37 -14.04 8.30
C ASP A 199 17.38 -12.86 8.42
N PHE A 200 16.12 -13.13 8.08
CA PHE A 200 15.05 -12.13 8.16
C PHE A 200 14.87 -11.52 9.54
N ARG A 201 15.06 -12.34 10.56
CA ARG A 201 14.98 -11.86 11.93
C ARG A 201 15.98 -10.74 12.15
N LYS A 202 17.23 -10.94 11.72
CA LYS A 202 18.29 -9.94 11.84
C LYS A 202 17.98 -8.69 11.01
N ILE A 203 17.48 -8.85 9.78
CA ILE A 203 17.06 -7.74 8.92
C ILE A 203 16.02 -6.87 9.63
N ILE A 204 14.96 -7.50 10.16
CA ILE A 204 13.88 -6.78 10.87
C ILE A 204 14.39 -6.14 12.17
N GLU A 205 15.22 -6.83 12.96
CA GLU A 205 15.83 -6.27 14.16
C GLU A 205 16.66 -5.02 13.84
N THR A 206 17.44 -5.03 12.77
CA THR A 206 18.24 -3.88 12.33
C THR A 206 17.32 -2.73 11.90
N LEU A 207 16.31 -2.98 11.07
CA LEU A 207 15.35 -1.96 10.67
C LEU A 207 14.63 -1.35 11.90
N ARG A 208 14.13 -2.16 12.81
CA ARG A 208 13.43 -1.64 14.01
C ARG A 208 14.34 -0.87 14.95
N THR A 209 15.63 -1.17 14.96
CA THR A 209 16.60 -0.42 15.76
C THR A 209 16.75 1.02 15.26
N TYR A 210 16.87 1.23 13.96
CA TYR A 210 17.15 2.55 13.38
C TYR A 210 15.90 3.24 12.83
N GLN A 211 14.90 2.46 12.41
CA GLN A 211 13.65 2.93 11.77
C GLN A 211 12.42 2.25 12.40
N PRO A 212 12.10 2.53 13.68
CA PRO A 212 11.06 1.80 14.42
C PRO A 212 9.65 1.94 13.81
N ASN A 213 9.40 3.02 13.08
CA ASN A 213 8.09 3.35 12.50
C ASN A 213 8.03 3.17 10.97
N THR A 214 9.08 2.62 10.34
CA THR A 214 9.03 2.32 8.90
C THR A 214 8.11 1.13 8.64
N VAL A 215 7.32 1.19 7.58
CA VAL A 215 6.60 0.02 7.07
C VAL A 215 7.58 -0.83 6.27
N VAL A 216 7.67 -2.10 6.60
CA VAL A 216 8.48 -3.05 5.83
C VAL A 216 7.58 -3.76 4.84
N PHE A 217 7.74 -3.41 3.56
CA PHE A 217 7.17 -4.21 2.49
C PHE A 217 8.04 -5.43 2.26
N ALA A 218 7.45 -6.62 2.28
CA ALA A 218 8.14 -7.85 1.98
C ALA A 218 7.19 -8.87 1.35
N ASP A 219 7.62 -9.48 0.26
CA ASP A 219 6.89 -10.55 -0.41
C ASP A 219 7.83 -11.62 -0.97
N THR A 220 7.26 -12.68 -1.57
CA THR A 220 8.00 -13.77 -2.24
C THR A 220 9.13 -14.35 -1.39
N GLY A 221 8.83 -15.28 -0.48
CA GLY A 221 9.83 -15.90 0.40
C GLY A 221 10.26 -15.07 1.61
N LEU A 222 10.02 -13.75 1.58
CA LEU A 222 10.27 -12.77 2.65
C LEU A 222 9.01 -12.42 3.42
N PHE A 223 7.92 -12.93 2.98
CA PHE A 223 6.55 -12.60 3.29
C PHE A 223 6.19 -12.58 4.77
N GLU A 224 6.73 -13.52 5.58
CA GLU A 224 6.31 -13.69 6.98
C GLU A 224 6.65 -12.50 7.88
N TYR A 225 7.62 -11.68 7.48
CA TYR A 225 8.18 -10.61 8.30
C TYR A 225 7.74 -9.20 7.91
N GLY A 226 7.09 -9.04 6.75
CA GLY A 226 6.63 -7.74 6.27
C GLY A 226 5.44 -7.19 7.04
N ASP A 227 5.36 -5.86 7.17
CA ASP A 227 4.21 -5.14 7.71
C ASP A 227 3.13 -4.94 6.65
N ALA A 228 3.52 -4.85 5.40
CA ALA A 228 2.66 -4.81 4.23
C ALA A 228 2.93 -6.04 3.34
N ARG A 229 2.01 -6.33 2.44
CA ARG A 229 2.10 -7.45 1.49
C ARG A 229 1.83 -7.01 0.06
N TRP A 230 2.49 -7.66 -0.86
CA TRP A 230 2.24 -7.46 -2.28
C TRP A 230 0.90 -8.04 -2.72
N VAL A 231 0.21 -7.37 -3.65
CA VAL A 231 -1.06 -7.83 -4.23
C VAL A 231 -0.91 -9.13 -5.05
N GLY A 232 0.30 -9.43 -5.53
CA GLY A 232 0.61 -10.63 -6.32
C GLY A 232 0.54 -10.44 -7.84
N ASN A 233 0.43 -9.19 -8.31
CA ASN A 233 0.47 -8.83 -9.74
C ASN A 233 0.98 -7.40 -9.92
N GLU A 234 1.56 -7.10 -11.09
CA GLU A 234 2.05 -5.77 -11.46
C GLU A 234 1.03 -4.95 -12.27
N ALA A 235 -0.25 -5.32 -12.21
CA ALA A 235 -1.31 -4.56 -12.86
C ALA A 235 -1.83 -3.40 -12.00
N GLY A 236 -1.45 -3.36 -10.72
CA GLY A 236 -1.95 -2.40 -9.75
C GLY A 236 -3.42 -2.66 -9.37
N ILE A 237 -3.93 -3.88 -9.54
CA ILE A 237 -5.34 -4.21 -9.33
C ILE A 237 -5.49 -5.14 -8.14
N VAL A 238 -6.35 -4.76 -7.22
CA VAL A 238 -6.71 -5.51 -6.01
C VAL A 238 -8.08 -6.14 -6.19
N ASP A 239 -8.32 -7.28 -5.55
CA ASP A 239 -9.65 -7.88 -5.51
C ASP A 239 -10.67 -6.93 -4.91
N TYR A 240 -11.93 -7.02 -5.37
CA TYR A 240 -12.99 -6.12 -4.92
C TYR A 240 -13.18 -6.17 -3.40
N GLU A 241 -13.10 -7.34 -2.80
CA GLU A 241 -13.13 -7.52 -1.34
C GLU A 241 -11.71 -7.69 -0.81
N ASN A 242 -11.18 -6.64 -0.16
CA ASN A 242 -9.83 -6.62 0.41
C ASN A 242 -9.87 -6.57 1.94
N TRP A 243 -9.19 -7.54 2.57
CA TRP A 243 -9.08 -7.67 4.02
C TRP A 243 -7.64 -7.47 4.49
N ASN A 244 -7.46 -6.64 5.52
CA ASN A 244 -6.14 -6.36 6.09
C ASN A 244 -5.72 -7.35 7.18
N VAL A 245 -6.63 -8.18 7.69
CA VAL A 245 -6.43 -9.06 8.86
C VAL A 245 -6.13 -10.52 8.52
N ILE A 246 -6.20 -10.89 7.24
CA ILE A 246 -5.92 -12.26 6.77
C ILE A 246 -4.91 -12.17 5.64
N ASP A 247 -3.77 -12.77 5.84
CA ASP A 247 -2.78 -12.87 4.78
C ASP A 247 -2.87 -14.20 4.01
N ARG A 248 -2.17 -14.32 2.88
CA ARG A 248 -2.23 -15.51 2.00
C ARG A 248 -1.66 -16.79 2.61
N HIS A 249 -0.96 -16.70 3.73
CA HIS A 249 -0.44 -17.86 4.47
C HIS A 249 -1.32 -18.24 5.67
N GLY A 250 -2.45 -17.53 5.87
CA GLY A 250 -3.37 -17.80 6.97
C GLY A 250 -2.90 -17.27 8.33
N TYR A 251 -1.82 -16.52 8.39
CA TYR A 251 -1.41 -15.80 9.60
C TYR A 251 -2.38 -14.66 9.87
N ARG A 252 -3.00 -14.67 11.03
CA ARG A 252 -3.95 -13.62 11.42
C ARG A 252 -3.22 -12.47 12.07
N ARG A 253 -2.84 -11.49 11.26
CA ARG A 253 -2.23 -10.22 11.69
C ARG A 253 -2.62 -9.10 10.74
N TRP A 254 -2.44 -7.85 11.15
CA TRP A 254 -2.66 -6.71 10.27
C TRP A 254 -1.55 -6.66 9.22
N ARG A 255 -1.93 -6.78 7.96
CA ARG A 255 -1.04 -6.69 6.79
C ARG A 255 -1.77 -6.09 5.61
N PRO A 256 -1.78 -4.76 5.49
CA PRO A 256 -2.39 -4.08 4.36
C PRO A 256 -1.70 -4.47 3.04
N VAL A 257 -2.47 -4.39 1.97
CA VAL A 257 -1.99 -4.65 0.60
C VAL A 257 -1.33 -3.41 0.04
N GLU A 258 -0.19 -3.61 -0.62
CA GLU A 258 0.33 -2.68 -1.61
C GLU A 258 0.21 -3.30 -3.01
N ALA A 259 -0.21 -2.48 -3.98
CA ALA A 259 -0.33 -2.85 -5.36
C ALA A 259 0.43 -1.87 -6.22
N ASP A 260 1.36 -2.40 -6.98
CA ASP A 260 2.29 -1.68 -7.80
C ASP A 260 2.01 -1.87 -9.29
N THR A 261 2.33 -0.84 -10.08
CA THR A 261 2.30 -0.92 -11.54
C THR A 261 3.17 0.18 -12.14
N PRO A 262 3.94 -0.09 -13.20
CA PRO A 262 4.72 0.96 -13.84
C PRO A 262 3.81 1.94 -14.61
N LEU A 263 4.22 3.20 -14.68
CA LEU A 263 3.55 4.24 -15.49
C LEU A 263 3.57 3.89 -16.98
N ARG A 264 4.65 3.25 -17.43
CA ARG A 264 4.81 2.72 -18.78
C ARG A 264 4.54 1.22 -18.78
N LYS A 265 3.80 0.75 -19.75
CA LYS A 265 3.36 -0.65 -19.82
C LYS A 265 4.57 -1.59 -19.86
N LEU A 266 4.65 -2.50 -18.87
CA LEU A 266 5.68 -3.55 -18.73
C LEU A 266 7.11 -3.07 -18.44
N HIS A 267 7.35 -1.79 -18.22
CA HIS A 267 8.69 -1.26 -17.99
C HIS A 267 8.82 -0.51 -16.66
N TRP A 268 9.67 -1.02 -15.78
CA TRP A 268 10.06 -0.39 -14.52
C TRP A 268 11.17 0.62 -14.71
N PHE A 269 12.15 0.30 -15.60
CA PHE A 269 13.18 1.23 -16.01
C PHE A 269 12.77 2.00 -17.27
N TRP A 270 13.45 3.10 -17.51
CA TRP A 270 13.28 3.86 -18.75
C TRP A 270 13.91 3.14 -19.94
N HIS A 271 13.18 3.16 -21.07
CA HIS A 271 13.64 2.67 -22.38
C HIS A 271 13.51 3.77 -23.43
N PRO A 272 14.45 3.86 -24.41
CA PRO A 272 14.33 4.81 -25.50
C PRO A 272 13.17 4.44 -26.43
N ASN A 273 12.50 5.46 -26.99
CA ASN A 273 11.39 5.31 -27.96
C ASN A 273 10.18 4.56 -27.42
N ASP A 274 9.92 4.62 -26.12
CA ASP A 274 8.83 3.89 -25.43
C ASP A 274 7.59 4.75 -25.16
N GLU A 275 7.36 5.84 -25.92
CA GLU A 275 6.24 6.77 -25.71
C GLU A 275 4.86 6.09 -25.85
N ALA A 276 4.77 5.08 -26.72
CA ALA A 276 3.53 4.36 -26.96
C ALA A 276 3.07 3.48 -25.77
N SER A 277 3.98 3.18 -24.84
CA SER A 277 3.68 2.38 -23.64
C SER A 277 3.09 3.20 -22.48
N LEU A 278 3.14 4.54 -22.56
CA LEU A 278 2.64 5.43 -21.53
C LEU A 278 1.14 5.22 -21.29
N LYS A 279 0.75 4.86 -20.07
CA LYS A 279 -0.65 4.65 -19.68
C LYS A 279 -1.48 5.91 -19.89
N SER A 280 -2.71 5.73 -20.37
CA SER A 280 -3.67 6.82 -20.51
C SER A 280 -4.12 7.34 -19.14
N LEU A 281 -4.63 8.57 -19.07
CA LEU A 281 -5.23 9.12 -17.85
C LEU A 281 -6.37 8.24 -17.34
N ASP A 282 -7.24 7.76 -18.24
CA ASP A 282 -8.37 6.90 -17.87
C ASP A 282 -7.88 5.57 -17.27
N THR A 283 -6.79 4.99 -17.81
CA THR A 283 -6.18 3.77 -17.24
C THR A 283 -5.66 4.02 -15.82
N LEU A 284 -5.00 5.15 -15.58
CA LEU A 284 -4.48 5.49 -14.25
C LEU A 284 -5.61 5.73 -13.24
N LEU A 285 -6.69 6.40 -13.66
CA LEU A 285 -7.87 6.62 -12.81
C LEU A 285 -8.59 5.31 -12.49
N ASP A 286 -8.77 4.43 -13.47
CA ASP A 286 -9.34 3.10 -13.27
C ASP A 286 -8.48 2.23 -12.34
N THR A 287 -7.14 2.32 -12.49
CA THR A 287 -6.21 1.64 -11.58
C THR A 287 -6.33 2.18 -10.16
N TYR A 288 -6.38 3.50 -9.97
CA TYR A 288 -6.57 4.14 -8.66
C TYR A 288 -7.86 3.66 -7.99
N ASP A 289 -8.97 3.63 -8.73
CA ASP A 289 -10.26 3.16 -8.23
C ASP A 289 -10.23 1.66 -7.84
N LYS A 290 -9.40 0.87 -8.52
CA LYS A 290 -9.22 -0.57 -8.26
C LYS A 290 -8.09 -0.89 -7.27
N THR A 291 -7.39 0.11 -6.77
CA THR A 291 -6.32 -0.02 -5.78
C THR A 291 -6.71 0.71 -4.50
N VAL A 292 -6.59 2.04 -4.47
CA VAL A 292 -6.96 2.88 -3.32
C VAL A 292 -8.45 2.75 -3.02
N GLY A 293 -9.29 2.73 -4.06
CA GLY A 293 -10.73 2.49 -3.93
C GLY A 293 -11.10 1.07 -3.50
N ARG A 294 -10.12 0.22 -3.21
CA ARG A 294 -10.29 -1.12 -2.62
C ARG A 294 -9.44 -1.32 -1.37
N GLY A 295 -9.08 -0.20 -0.73
CA GLY A 295 -8.39 -0.19 0.57
C GLY A 295 -6.92 -0.60 0.53
N ALA A 296 -6.27 -0.53 -0.63
CA ALA A 296 -4.86 -0.85 -0.80
C ALA A 296 -4.02 0.40 -1.03
N GLN A 297 -2.73 0.30 -0.75
CA GLN A 297 -1.74 1.29 -1.12
C GLN A 297 -1.44 1.20 -2.61
N PHE A 298 -1.41 2.34 -3.31
CA PHE A 298 -1.05 2.41 -4.71
C PHE A 298 0.40 2.86 -4.89
N MET A 299 1.23 2.02 -5.52
CA MET A 299 2.62 2.32 -5.84
C MET A 299 2.79 2.42 -7.37
N LEU A 300 3.05 3.63 -7.88
CA LEU A 300 3.25 3.88 -9.31
C LEU A 300 4.74 3.92 -9.64
N GLY A 301 5.18 3.00 -10.51
CA GLY A 301 6.57 2.98 -11.02
C GLY A 301 6.82 4.12 -12.01
N VAL A 302 7.85 4.93 -11.76
CA VAL A 302 8.25 6.04 -12.62
C VAL A 302 9.77 5.98 -12.80
N ALA A 303 10.25 6.20 -14.02
CA ALA A 303 11.65 6.03 -14.34
C ALA A 303 12.26 7.27 -15.00
N PRO A 304 13.28 7.86 -14.37
CA PRO A 304 14.11 8.87 -15.05
C PRO A 304 14.88 8.28 -16.24
N ASP A 305 15.08 9.09 -17.27
CA ASP A 305 15.85 8.72 -18.45
C ASP A 305 17.37 8.79 -18.19
N ASN A 306 18.16 8.46 -19.20
CA ASN A 306 19.63 8.45 -19.08
C ASN A 306 20.27 9.83 -18.89
N ARG A 307 19.51 10.94 -19.07
CA ARG A 307 19.96 12.28 -18.67
C ARG A 307 19.85 12.48 -17.16
N GLY A 308 19.00 11.72 -16.47
CA GLY A 308 18.64 11.89 -15.07
C GLY A 308 17.43 12.83 -14.87
N LEU A 309 16.53 12.89 -15.85
CA LEU A 309 15.28 13.66 -15.83
C LEU A 309 14.10 12.73 -16.06
N LEU A 310 12.95 13.02 -15.48
CA LEU A 310 11.71 12.39 -15.93
C LEU A 310 11.38 12.90 -17.33
N PRO A 311 10.99 12.01 -18.28
CA PRO A 311 10.54 12.42 -19.61
C PRO A 311 9.36 13.42 -19.53
N ASP A 312 9.34 14.41 -20.41
CA ASP A 312 8.29 15.45 -20.43
C ASP A 312 6.87 14.88 -20.56
N SER A 313 6.73 13.77 -21.30
CA SER A 313 5.48 13.05 -21.44
C SER A 313 4.99 12.44 -20.12
N ASP A 314 5.91 11.92 -19.29
CA ASP A 314 5.62 11.35 -17.99
C ASP A 314 5.26 12.44 -16.99
N VAL A 315 6.03 13.53 -16.96
CA VAL A 315 5.72 14.71 -16.14
C VAL A 315 4.31 15.22 -16.43
N LYS A 316 3.99 15.41 -17.70
CA LYS A 316 2.65 15.87 -18.12
C LYS A 316 1.56 14.89 -17.66
N ARG A 317 1.77 13.57 -17.83
CA ARG A 317 0.79 12.58 -17.43
C ARG A 317 0.58 12.54 -15.92
N LEU A 318 1.64 12.71 -15.12
CA LEU A 318 1.55 12.80 -13.66
C LEU A 318 0.77 14.06 -13.24
N GLU A 319 1.01 15.20 -13.87
CA GLU A 319 0.27 16.45 -13.62
C GLU A 319 -1.24 16.29 -13.98
N GLU A 320 -1.56 15.69 -15.13
CA GLU A 320 -2.93 15.38 -15.55
C GLU A 320 -3.64 14.47 -14.53
N PHE A 321 -2.95 13.44 -14.06
CA PHE A 321 -3.49 12.50 -13.09
C PHE A 321 -3.79 13.19 -11.75
N GLY A 322 -2.83 13.96 -11.21
CA GLY A 322 -3.05 14.70 -9.98
C GLY A 322 -4.15 15.74 -10.07
N ALA A 323 -4.26 16.45 -11.20
CA ALA A 323 -5.36 17.38 -11.43
C ALA A 323 -6.73 16.69 -11.46
N ALA A 324 -6.80 15.49 -12.06
CA ALA A 324 -8.02 14.70 -12.09
C ALA A 324 -8.42 14.18 -10.70
N LEU A 325 -7.48 13.71 -9.90
CA LEU A 325 -7.73 13.26 -8.53
C LEU A 325 -8.23 14.41 -7.64
N ARG A 326 -7.60 15.58 -7.70
CA ARG A 326 -8.07 16.78 -6.96
C ARG A 326 -9.49 17.16 -7.37
N LYS A 327 -9.77 17.23 -8.67
CA LYS A 327 -11.12 17.54 -9.18
C LYS A 327 -12.17 16.55 -8.70
N ARG A 328 -11.80 15.24 -8.61
CA ARG A 328 -12.69 14.20 -8.07
C ARG A 328 -12.98 14.44 -6.59
N SER A 329 -11.97 14.68 -5.76
CA SER A 329 -12.15 14.88 -4.31
C SER A 329 -12.95 16.15 -3.98
N GLU A 330 -12.78 17.24 -4.74
CA GLU A 330 -13.52 18.49 -4.55
C GLU A 330 -15.00 18.41 -4.91
N SER A 331 -15.44 17.33 -5.59
CA SER A 331 -16.81 17.18 -6.06
C SER A 331 -17.71 16.37 -5.11
N ASN A 332 -17.36 16.27 -3.83
CA ASN A 332 -18.17 15.57 -2.83
C ASN A 332 -19.52 16.23 -2.63
N LEU A 333 -20.59 15.56 -3.05
CA LEU A 333 -21.98 16.06 -2.96
C LEU A 333 -22.49 16.09 -1.52
N VAL A 334 -21.96 15.25 -0.64
CA VAL A 334 -22.39 15.13 0.75
C VAL A 334 -22.08 16.40 1.56
N LEU A 335 -21.07 17.16 1.18
CA LEU A 335 -20.76 18.46 1.79
C LEU A 335 -21.88 19.51 1.57
N HIS A 336 -22.77 19.27 0.60
CA HIS A 336 -23.94 20.09 0.28
C HIS A 336 -25.27 19.45 0.73
N ARG A 337 -25.21 18.50 1.69
CA ARG A 337 -26.39 17.81 2.25
C ARG A 337 -27.31 18.77 3.02
N ASP A 338 -28.57 18.36 3.18
CA ASP A 338 -29.50 19.02 4.08
C ASP A 338 -29.01 18.88 5.54
N ARG A 339 -29.19 19.92 6.33
CA ARG A 339 -28.89 19.92 7.78
C ARG A 339 -29.75 18.90 8.57
N ALA A 340 -30.79 18.34 7.97
CA ALA A 340 -31.60 17.26 8.56
C ALA A 340 -30.85 15.91 8.68
N SER A 341 -29.66 15.77 8.11
CA SER A 341 -28.78 14.61 8.36
C SER A 341 -28.09 14.76 9.72
N VAL A 342 -28.87 14.65 10.80
CA VAL A 342 -28.42 14.87 12.18
C VAL A 342 -27.92 13.55 12.78
N GLY A 343 -26.78 13.61 13.50
CA GLY A 343 -26.22 12.48 14.24
C GLY A 343 -25.19 11.66 13.46
N PHE A 344 -24.84 12.06 12.22
CA PHE A 344 -23.84 11.41 11.39
C PHE A 344 -22.75 12.38 10.92
N GLU A 345 -22.67 13.55 11.54
CA GLU A 345 -21.80 14.65 11.09
C GLU A 345 -20.35 14.21 10.90
N ALA A 346 -19.80 13.44 11.84
CA ALA A 346 -18.43 12.98 11.83
C ALA A 346 -18.11 11.91 10.75
N ALA A 347 -19.12 11.34 10.09
CA ALA A 347 -18.93 10.48 8.92
C ALA A 347 -19.21 11.20 7.59
N LEU A 348 -19.60 12.48 7.64
CA LEU A 348 -20.12 13.24 6.51
C LEU A 348 -19.47 14.63 6.35
N ASP A 349 -18.44 14.94 7.15
CA ASP A 349 -17.83 16.27 7.22
C ASP A 349 -16.64 16.46 6.27
N GLY A 350 -16.11 15.38 5.73
CA GLY A 350 -14.94 15.38 4.86
C GLY A 350 -13.61 15.51 5.63
N ASP A 351 -13.66 15.35 6.95
CA ASP A 351 -12.48 15.37 7.82
C ASP A 351 -12.07 13.93 8.17
N PRO A 352 -10.97 13.42 7.59
CA PRO A 352 -10.53 12.06 7.84
C PRO A 352 -10.03 11.79 9.28
N ASP A 353 -9.90 12.81 10.12
CA ASP A 353 -9.48 12.67 11.52
C ASP A 353 -10.68 12.48 12.46
N THR A 354 -11.91 12.48 11.95
CA THR A 354 -13.16 12.21 12.69
C THR A 354 -13.82 10.92 12.24
N PHE A 355 -14.69 10.37 13.07
CA PHE A 355 -15.49 9.20 12.72
C PHE A 355 -16.80 9.14 13.52
N TRP A 356 -17.80 8.51 12.95
CA TRP A 356 -19.03 8.16 13.61
C TRP A 356 -19.02 6.70 14.07
N SER A 357 -19.55 6.43 15.28
CA SER A 357 -19.70 5.08 15.81
C SER A 357 -21.17 4.67 15.88
N ALA A 358 -21.46 3.43 15.52
CA ALA A 358 -22.75 2.79 15.80
C ALA A 358 -23.00 2.72 17.32
N PRO A 359 -24.26 2.63 17.76
CA PRO A 359 -24.59 2.42 19.18
C PRO A 359 -23.89 1.18 19.75
N ALA A 360 -23.47 1.28 21.01
CA ALA A 360 -22.76 0.21 21.71
C ALA A 360 -23.49 -1.14 21.63
N GLY A 361 -22.75 -2.20 21.27
CA GLY A 361 -23.29 -3.56 21.10
C GLY A 361 -24.08 -3.77 19.80
N SER A 362 -24.14 -2.78 18.89
CA SER A 362 -24.82 -2.94 17.61
C SER A 362 -23.88 -3.49 16.55
N HIS A 363 -24.27 -4.61 15.95
CA HIS A 363 -23.61 -5.22 14.78
C HIS A 363 -24.24 -4.83 13.43
N HIS A 364 -25.20 -3.92 13.48
CA HIS A 364 -25.91 -3.34 12.34
C HIS A 364 -26.04 -1.84 12.56
N ALA A 365 -25.93 -1.07 11.49
CA ALA A 365 -26.01 0.38 11.58
C ALA A 365 -26.41 1.00 10.24
N GLU A 366 -26.88 2.24 10.28
CA GLU A 366 -27.23 3.01 9.10
C GLU A 366 -26.68 4.42 9.25
N VAL A 367 -26.05 4.94 8.18
CA VAL A 367 -25.66 6.35 8.03
C VAL A 367 -26.47 6.93 6.89
N GLU A 368 -27.40 7.84 7.18
CA GLU A 368 -28.33 8.42 6.21
C GLU A 368 -27.92 9.84 5.81
N VAL A 369 -27.94 10.10 4.52
CA VAL A 369 -27.74 11.43 3.91
C VAL A 369 -29.02 11.89 3.25
N ASN A 370 -29.46 13.10 3.58
CA ASN A 370 -30.60 13.76 2.99
C ASN A 370 -30.16 15.02 2.20
N PHE A 371 -30.75 15.23 1.05
CA PHE A 371 -30.54 16.41 0.21
C PHE A 371 -31.82 17.24 0.12
N GLU A 372 -31.70 18.58 0.05
CA GLU A 372 -32.84 19.46 -0.17
C GLU A 372 -33.58 19.16 -1.48
N LYS A 373 -32.79 18.83 -2.51
CA LYS A 373 -33.29 18.42 -3.84
C LYS A 373 -32.62 17.11 -4.26
N PRO A 374 -33.27 16.32 -5.12
CA PRO A 374 -32.63 15.15 -5.69
C PRO A 374 -31.30 15.49 -6.36
N VAL A 375 -30.24 14.72 -6.11
CA VAL A 375 -28.92 14.82 -6.74
C VAL A 375 -28.63 13.57 -7.55
N THR A 376 -27.87 13.72 -8.63
CA THR A 376 -27.40 12.58 -9.44
C THR A 376 -25.98 12.23 -9.04
N PHE A 377 -25.70 10.96 -8.87
CA PHE A 377 -24.38 10.42 -8.52
C PHE A 377 -24.21 9.01 -9.06
N ASP A 378 -22.96 8.58 -9.24
CA ASP A 378 -22.56 7.29 -9.81
C ASP A 378 -21.43 6.62 -9.04
N HIS A 379 -20.88 7.28 -8.03
CA HIS A 379 -19.86 6.74 -7.14
C HIS A 379 -20.19 7.05 -5.68
N ALA A 380 -19.86 6.09 -4.81
CA ALA A 380 -19.84 6.29 -3.38
C ALA A 380 -18.46 5.92 -2.84
N LEU A 381 -17.94 6.74 -1.94
CA LEU A 381 -16.72 6.48 -1.20
C LEU A 381 -17.09 6.25 0.26
N THR A 382 -16.63 5.14 0.82
CA THR A 382 -16.77 4.82 2.24
C THR A 382 -15.40 4.56 2.85
N MET A 383 -15.20 4.98 4.09
CA MET A 383 -13.99 4.70 4.87
C MET A 383 -14.40 4.16 6.24
N GLU A 384 -13.81 3.06 6.64
CA GLU A 384 -13.93 2.51 7.99
C GLU A 384 -12.81 3.11 8.87
N TRP A 385 -13.11 3.39 10.15
CA TRP A 385 -12.09 3.77 11.10
C TRP A 385 -11.29 2.53 11.51
N ILE A 386 -10.12 2.37 10.90
CA ILE A 386 -9.35 1.13 10.99
C ILE A 386 -8.39 1.06 12.18
N ASP A 387 -8.22 2.14 12.95
CA ASP A 387 -7.34 2.17 14.13
C ASP A 387 -7.73 1.10 15.16
N ASP A 388 -9.01 0.80 15.26
CA ASP A 388 -9.56 -0.24 16.13
C ASP A 388 -9.69 -1.62 15.45
N GLY A 389 -9.33 -1.73 14.18
CA GLY A 389 -9.43 -2.94 13.38
C GLY A 389 -10.39 -2.79 12.20
N GLN A 390 -10.54 -3.85 11.40
CA GLN A 390 -11.49 -3.92 10.29
C GLN A 390 -12.64 -4.84 10.68
N HIS A 391 -13.83 -4.28 10.89
CA HIS A 391 -14.98 -4.97 11.50
C HIS A 391 -16.15 -5.20 10.56
N ILE A 392 -16.36 -4.34 9.55
CA ILE A 392 -17.51 -4.41 8.67
C ILE A 392 -17.37 -5.59 7.71
N GLN A 393 -18.34 -6.52 7.77
CA GLN A 393 -18.36 -7.77 7.01
C GLN A 393 -19.37 -7.79 5.88
N LYS A 394 -20.36 -6.88 5.93
CA LYS A 394 -21.33 -6.72 4.87
C LYS A 394 -21.99 -5.35 4.95
N TYR A 395 -22.07 -4.68 3.82
CA TYR A 395 -22.75 -3.40 3.70
C TYR A 395 -23.55 -3.31 2.39
N ALA A 396 -24.44 -2.32 2.31
CA ALA A 396 -25.14 -1.93 1.09
C ALA A 396 -25.26 -0.40 1.03
N ILE A 397 -25.23 0.14 -0.20
CA ILE A 397 -25.59 1.52 -0.48
C ILE A 397 -27.00 1.50 -1.07
N GLU A 398 -27.91 2.26 -0.49
CA GLU A 398 -29.31 2.21 -0.81
C GLU A 398 -29.88 3.63 -1.01
N ILE A 399 -30.78 3.79 -1.98
CA ILE A 399 -31.54 5.02 -2.22
C ILE A 399 -32.99 4.82 -1.84
N TRP A 400 -33.62 5.87 -1.32
CA TRP A 400 -35.07 5.86 -1.06
C TRP A 400 -35.85 6.03 -2.36
N ASN A 401 -36.69 5.08 -2.68
CA ASN A 401 -37.63 5.16 -3.80
C ASN A 401 -38.97 5.73 -3.33
N GLU A 402 -39.30 6.94 -3.76
CA GLU A 402 -40.52 7.63 -3.37
C GLU A 402 -41.81 6.94 -3.87
N SER A 403 -41.76 6.25 -5.02
CA SER A 403 -42.90 5.53 -5.59
C SER A 403 -43.24 4.29 -4.79
N ASP A 404 -42.24 3.52 -4.41
CA ASP A 404 -42.39 2.24 -3.73
C ASP A 404 -42.39 2.42 -2.19
N LYS A 405 -42.04 3.61 -1.71
CA LYS A 405 -41.80 3.93 -0.30
C LYS A 405 -40.89 2.89 0.38
N ALA A 406 -39.82 2.55 -0.29
CA ALA A 406 -38.87 1.53 0.15
C ALA A 406 -37.43 1.89 -0.24
N TRP A 407 -36.48 1.36 0.50
CA TRP A 407 -35.07 1.44 0.15
C TRP A 407 -34.76 0.48 -1.02
N LYS A 408 -34.06 0.99 -2.02
CA LYS A 408 -33.55 0.23 -3.17
C LYS A 408 -32.03 0.18 -3.11
N ARG A 409 -31.49 -1.02 -3.12
CA ARG A 409 -30.03 -1.24 -3.16
C ARG A 409 -29.46 -0.89 -4.53
N ILE A 410 -28.34 -0.16 -4.54
CA ILE A 410 -27.60 0.25 -5.75
C ILE A 410 -26.16 -0.29 -5.76
N ALA A 411 -25.58 -0.57 -4.60
CA ALA A 411 -24.30 -1.27 -4.45
C ALA A 411 -24.30 -2.11 -3.17
N GLU A 412 -23.43 -3.10 -3.09
CA GLU A 412 -23.17 -3.90 -1.91
C GLU A 412 -21.76 -4.47 -1.92
N GLY A 413 -21.22 -4.77 -0.74
CA GLY A 413 -19.91 -5.39 -0.55
C GLY A 413 -19.75 -6.04 0.80
N GLN A 414 -18.58 -6.66 1.02
CA GLN A 414 -18.24 -7.34 2.28
C GLN A 414 -17.25 -6.54 3.12
N ALA A 415 -16.26 -5.91 2.51
CA ALA A 415 -15.19 -5.19 3.20
C ALA A 415 -15.21 -3.71 2.80
N ILE A 416 -15.15 -2.81 3.77
CA ILE A 416 -14.86 -1.39 3.56
C ILE A 416 -13.36 -1.15 3.73
N GLY A 417 -12.83 -1.39 4.92
CA GLY A 417 -11.43 -1.14 5.25
C GLY A 417 -11.06 0.34 5.18
N HIS A 418 -9.78 0.63 4.88
CA HIS A 418 -9.30 2.01 4.84
C HIS A 418 -10.10 2.91 3.90
N LYS A 419 -10.38 2.44 2.67
CA LYS A 419 -11.19 3.16 1.67
C LYS A 419 -11.85 2.18 0.71
N LYS A 420 -13.11 2.43 0.40
CA LYS A 420 -13.89 1.71 -0.62
C LYS A 420 -14.55 2.70 -1.56
N ILE A 421 -14.36 2.50 -2.86
CA ILE A 421 -15.06 3.23 -3.91
C ILE A 421 -15.96 2.25 -4.66
N ASP A 422 -17.28 2.45 -4.54
CA ASP A 422 -18.29 1.70 -5.27
C ASP A 422 -18.75 2.50 -6.48
N GLN A 423 -18.68 1.89 -7.66
CA GLN A 423 -19.18 2.44 -8.91
C GLN A 423 -20.48 1.75 -9.32
N PHE A 424 -21.47 2.52 -9.75
CA PHE A 424 -22.75 2.04 -10.22
C PHE A 424 -23.33 2.93 -11.33
N PRO A 425 -24.31 2.48 -12.11
CA PRO A 425 -24.98 3.33 -13.07
C PRO A 425 -25.52 4.61 -12.41
N PRO A 426 -25.46 5.78 -13.08
CA PRO A 426 -25.95 7.03 -12.49
C PRO A 426 -27.38 6.90 -11.96
N VAL A 427 -27.58 7.31 -10.73
CA VAL A 427 -28.88 7.34 -10.04
C VAL A 427 -29.18 8.72 -9.52
N THR A 428 -30.48 9.09 -9.47
CA THR A 428 -30.93 10.35 -8.90
C THR A 428 -31.78 10.08 -7.67
N ALA A 429 -31.38 10.62 -6.53
CA ALA A 429 -32.10 10.40 -5.27
C ALA A 429 -32.02 11.62 -4.35
N ARG A 430 -32.98 11.76 -3.45
CA ARG A 430 -32.99 12.75 -2.37
C ARG A 430 -32.47 12.20 -1.06
N ARG A 431 -32.65 10.89 -0.82
CA ARG A 431 -32.21 10.19 0.39
C ARG A 431 -31.37 9.01 0.00
N VAL A 432 -30.21 8.89 0.64
CA VAL A 432 -29.24 7.82 0.43
C VAL A 432 -28.79 7.31 1.79
N ARG A 433 -28.56 6.01 1.95
CA ARG A 433 -27.94 5.48 3.16
C ARG A 433 -26.84 4.48 2.85
N LEU A 434 -25.83 4.50 3.69
CA LEU A 434 -24.92 3.39 3.91
C LEU A 434 -25.56 2.49 4.98
N ASN A 435 -25.90 1.26 4.61
CA ASN A 435 -26.54 0.29 5.48
C ASN A 435 -25.51 -0.81 5.82
N ILE A 436 -25.02 -0.82 7.06
CA ILE A 436 -24.12 -1.84 7.59
C ILE A 436 -24.95 -3.06 7.99
N LEU A 437 -24.86 -4.11 7.18
CA LEU A 437 -25.66 -5.33 7.31
C LEU A 437 -25.05 -6.36 8.27
N SER A 438 -23.74 -6.28 8.52
CA SER A 438 -23.03 -7.14 9.47
C SER A 438 -21.68 -6.54 9.83
N SER A 439 -21.34 -6.56 11.12
CA SER A 439 -20.04 -6.17 11.65
C SER A 439 -19.64 -7.07 12.81
N THR A 440 -18.35 -7.27 13.04
CA THR A 440 -17.82 -8.05 14.18
C THR A 440 -17.80 -7.26 15.49
N SER A 441 -17.85 -5.93 15.41
CA SER A 441 -17.95 -4.99 16.54
C SER A 441 -18.85 -3.84 16.12
N GLU A 442 -19.00 -2.80 16.97
CA GLU A 442 -19.65 -1.55 16.57
C GLU A 442 -18.99 -0.99 15.30
N ALA A 443 -19.80 -0.72 14.28
CA ALA A 443 -19.30 -0.13 13.05
C ALA A 443 -18.83 1.30 13.29
N GLN A 444 -17.62 1.61 12.85
CA GLN A 444 -17.02 2.94 12.91
C GLN A 444 -16.79 3.43 11.50
N ILE A 445 -17.48 4.49 11.11
CA ILE A 445 -17.41 5.08 9.77
C ILE A 445 -16.64 6.39 9.85
N ARG A 446 -15.50 6.42 9.17
CA ARG A 446 -14.64 7.59 9.03
C ARG A 446 -15.24 8.58 8.03
N GLU A 447 -15.68 8.09 6.85
CA GLU A 447 -16.30 8.89 5.81
C GLU A 447 -17.34 8.11 4.99
N PHE A 448 -18.40 8.81 4.61
CA PHE A 448 -19.33 8.38 3.57
C PHE A 448 -19.61 9.53 2.62
N GLN A 449 -19.14 9.44 1.39
CA GLN A 449 -19.16 10.50 0.38
C GLN A 449 -19.81 10.01 -0.91
N LEU A 450 -20.41 10.93 -1.68
CA LEU A 450 -21.08 10.65 -2.95
C LEU A 450 -20.58 11.58 -4.05
N PHE A 451 -20.41 11.05 -5.26
CA PHE A 451 -19.84 11.78 -6.39
C PHE A 451 -20.57 11.49 -7.69
N ASP A 452 -20.59 12.49 -8.60
CA ASP A 452 -20.93 12.33 -10.01
C ASP A 452 -19.67 12.51 -10.86
N TRP A 453 -19.06 11.40 -11.25
CA TRP A 453 -17.85 11.38 -12.08
C TRP A 453 -18.11 11.07 -13.54
N SER A 454 -19.35 10.68 -13.91
CA SER A 454 -19.73 10.29 -15.29
C SER A 454 -19.85 11.47 -16.27
N GLN A 455 -20.20 12.66 -15.80
CA GLN A 455 -20.43 13.84 -16.66
C GLN A 455 -19.14 14.44 -17.25
N ARG A 456 -17.97 13.80 -17.11
CA ARG A 456 -16.66 14.39 -17.39
C ARG A 456 -16.09 14.13 -18.79
N ASN A 457 -16.66 13.19 -19.54
CA ASN A 457 -16.17 12.83 -20.89
C ASN A 457 -16.87 13.60 -22.03
N SER A 458 -17.69 14.62 -21.72
CA SER A 458 -18.48 15.36 -22.71
C SER A 458 -18.12 16.82 -22.89
N ARG A 459 -16.89 17.24 -22.51
CA ARG A 459 -16.38 18.58 -22.82
C ARG A 459 -14.96 18.56 -23.37
#